data_97f5156eb3bcb81df0b823fcf6a2b985
#
_entry.id   97f5156eb3bcb81df0b823fcf6a2b985
#
_cell.length_a   1.000
_cell.length_b   1.000
_cell.length_c   1.000
_cell.angle_alpha   90.00
_cell.angle_beta   90.00
_cell.angle_gamma   90.00
#
_symmetry.space_group_name_H-M   'P 1'
#
loop_
_entity.id
_entity.type
_entity.pdbx_description
1 polymer ?
#
loop_
_entity_poly.entity_id
_entity_poly.type
_entity_poly.pdbx_seq_one_letter_code
_entity_poly.pdbx_strand_id
1 'polypeptide(L)'
;MAETDKSFWGHLDDLRKVLFKMAGVLAVFMAGFFYFMPWLFDNVIMAPCHGDFALYRLFSDITGSIPGLEAFSTSDFNVEIINYNLTAQFFTHINLSLWLAVVFAFPVLLYLLWTFVRPALYEKEVRGARIAFALGTVMFYLGVAVGYFLVFPITMRFLFTYQLSSTIHNQLSLDSYMDNFLMLNLVMGLVF
;
A
#
# COMPACT_ATOMS: atom_id res chain seq x y z
N MET A 1 14.51 23.13 37.68
CA MET A 1 14.80 21.69 37.47
C MET A 1 15.63 21.62 36.23
N ALA A 2 16.88 21.18 36.31
CA ALA A 2 17.83 21.19 35.23
C ALA A 2 17.35 20.26 34.11
N GLU A 3 17.00 20.83 32.95
CA GLU A 3 16.97 20.09 31.68
C GLU A 3 18.40 19.60 31.45
N THR A 4 18.58 18.30 31.61
CA THR A 4 19.82 17.63 31.23
C THR A 4 19.94 17.79 29.71
N ASP A 5 20.83 18.71 29.28
CA ASP A 5 21.33 18.77 27.92
C ASP A 5 21.82 17.37 27.56
N LYS A 6 20.97 16.58 26.91
CA LYS A 6 21.37 15.29 26.38
C LYS A 6 22.46 15.56 25.36
N SER A 7 23.68 15.10 25.66
CA SER A 7 24.80 15.15 24.73
C SER A 7 24.35 14.58 23.36
N PHE A 8 24.86 15.15 22.26
CA PHE A 8 24.64 14.65 20.89
C PHE A 8 24.74 13.11 20.80
N TRP A 9 25.67 12.50 21.47
CA TRP A 9 25.85 11.06 21.59
C TRP A 9 24.68 10.36 22.28
N GLY A 10 24.03 10.99 23.24
CA GLY A 10 22.82 10.46 23.89
C GLY A 10 21.62 10.42 22.93
N HIS A 11 21.46 11.44 22.06
CA HIS A 11 20.43 11.44 21.02
C HIS A 11 20.65 10.36 19.96
N LEU A 12 21.91 10.11 19.57
CA LEU A 12 22.24 9.02 18.64
C LEU A 12 21.91 7.64 19.23
N ASP A 13 22.17 7.43 20.52
CA ASP A 13 21.83 6.16 21.18
C ASP A 13 20.31 5.96 21.30
N ASP A 14 19.56 7.01 21.58
CA ASP A 14 18.10 6.98 21.58
C ASP A 14 17.53 6.70 20.17
N LEU A 15 18.08 7.32 19.12
CA LEU A 15 17.71 7.05 17.72
C LEU A 15 17.95 5.58 17.36
N ARG A 16 19.12 5.05 17.70
CA ARG A 16 19.46 3.64 17.47
C ARG A 16 18.44 2.71 18.12
N LYS A 17 18.08 2.96 19.39
CA LYS A 17 17.08 2.14 20.10
C LYS A 17 15.71 2.19 19.43
N VAL A 18 15.29 3.35 18.93
CA VAL A 18 14.01 3.50 18.20
C VAL A 18 14.07 2.75 16.89
N LEU A 19 15.15 2.87 16.11
CA LEU A 19 15.32 2.13 14.86
C LEU A 19 15.27 0.61 15.06
N PHE A 20 15.92 0.08 16.09
CA PHE A 20 15.83 -1.35 16.41
C PHE A 20 14.40 -1.78 16.81
N LYS A 21 13.67 -0.94 17.55
CA LYS A 21 12.26 -1.22 17.86
C LYS A 21 11.40 -1.22 16.59
N MET A 22 11.61 -0.24 15.70
CA MET A 22 10.89 -0.18 14.42
C MET A 22 11.17 -1.41 13.55
N ALA A 23 12.43 -1.80 13.43
CA ALA A 23 12.83 -3.02 12.72
C ALA A 23 12.21 -4.29 13.33
N GLY A 24 12.18 -4.38 14.66
CA GLY A 24 11.54 -5.49 15.36
C GLY A 24 10.02 -5.55 15.11
N VAL A 25 9.33 -4.41 15.14
CA VAL A 25 7.90 -4.33 14.79
C VAL A 25 7.66 -4.77 13.35
N LEU A 26 8.45 -4.26 12.41
CA LEU A 26 8.34 -4.66 10.99
C LEU A 26 8.58 -6.16 10.81
N ALA A 27 9.59 -6.72 11.47
CA ALA A 27 9.87 -8.16 11.39
C ALA A 27 8.71 -9.03 11.90
N VAL A 28 8.06 -8.63 12.99
CA VAL A 28 6.89 -9.34 13.54
C VAL A 28 5.70 -9.26 12.58
N PHE A 29 5.38 -8.07 12.06
CA PHE A 29 4.30 -7.92 11.08
C PHE A 29 4.61 -8.68 9.79
N MET A 30 5.85 -8.61 9.30
CA MET A 30 6.28 -9.33 8.10
C MET A 30 6.12 -10.85 8.27
N ALA A 31 6.54 -11.41 9.40
CA ALA A 31 6.38 -12.84 9.67
C ALA A 31 4.89 -13.24 9.73
N GLY A 32 4.05 -12.41 10.34
CA GLY A 32 2.61 -12.61 10.37
C GLY A 32 1.99 -12.61 8.97
N PHE A 33 2.27 -11.58 8.17
CA PHE A 33 1.77 -11.49 6.79
C PHE A 33 2.34 -12.58 5.89
N PHE A 34 3.59 -12.97 6.08
CA PHE A 34 4.19 -14.08 5.34
C PHE A 34 3.40 -15.38 5.54
N TYR A 35 2.94 -15.66 6.76
CA TYR A 35 2.13 -16.84 7.03
C TYR A 35 0.73 -16.77 6.38
N PHE A 36 0.09 -15.60 6.37
CA PHE A 36 -1.25 -15.41 5.81
C PHE A 36 -1.25 -15.06 4.32
N MET A 37 -0.07 -14.92 3.69
CA MET A 37 0.06 -14.42 2.33
C MET A 37 -0.73 -15.21 1.28
N PRO A 38 -0.77 -16.56 1.25
CA PRO A 38 -1.52 -17.28 0.24
C PRO A 38 -3.01 -16.88 0.21
N TRP A 39 -3.61 -16.75 1.38
CA TRP A 39 -5.01 -16.33 1.49
C TRP A 39 -5.21 -14.86 1.09
N LEU A 40 -4.31 -13.97 1.51
CA LEU A 40 -4.35 -12.55 1.16
C LEU A 40 -4.14 -12.32 -0.34
N PHE A 41 -3.26 -13.10 -0.94
CA PHE A 41 -2.98 -13.02 -2.36
C PHE A 41 -4.23 -13.31 -3.19
N ASP A 42 -4.89 -14.43 -2.93
CA ASP A 42 -6.07 -14.86 -3.69
C ASP A 42 -7.29 -13.96 -3.45
N ASN A 43 -7.52 -13.52 -2.22
CA ASN A 43 -8.76 -12.81 -1.86
C ASN A 43 -8.64 -11.28 -1.92
N VAL A 44 -7.44 -10.73 -1.75
CA VAL A 44 -7.25 -9.28 -1.69
C VAL A 44 -6.47 -8.78 -2.90
N ILE A 45 -5.30 -9.37 -3.18
CA ILE A 45 -4.39 -8.85 -4.19
C ILE A 45 -4.89 -9.17 -5.61
N MET A 46 -5.45 -10.35 -5.81
CA MET A 46 -6.03 -10.77 -7.10
C MET A 46 -7.47 -10.27 -7.30
N ALA A 47 -8.12 -9.74 -6.26
CA ALA A 47 -9.51 -9.27 -6.36
C ALA A 47 -9.76 -8.26 -7.51
N PRO A 48 -8.88 -7.27 -7.78
CA PRO A 48 -9.06 -6.35 -8.91
C PRO A 48 -8.97 -6.99 -10.31
N CYS A 49 -8.46 -8.22 -10.42
CA CYS A 49 -8.41 -8.98 -11.68
C CYS A 49 -9.74 -9.62 -12.04
N HIS A 50 -10.67 -9.71 -11.09
CA HIS A 50 -11.98 -10.32 -11.30
C HIS A 50 -13.05 -9.25 -11.50
N GLY A 51 -13.99 -9.50 -12.42
CA GLY A 51 -15.11 -8.58 -12.72
C GLY A 51 -16.05 -8.29 -11.54
N ASP A 52 -15.98 -9.10 -10.47
CA ASP A 52 -16.77 -8.96 -9.24
C ASP A 52 -16.21 -7.93 -8.25
N PHE A 53 -15.13 -7.24 -8.59
CA PHE A 53 -14.53 -6.24 -7.70
C PHE A 53 -15.51 -5.10 -7.36
N ALA A 54 -15.49 -4.64 -6.09
CA ALA A 54 -16.46 -3.67 -5.58
C ALA A 54 -16.60 -2.40 -6.43
N LEU A 55 -15.48 -1.90 -6.98
CA LEU A 55 -15.48 -0.74 -7.85
C LEU A 55 -16.23 -1.00 -9.15
N TYR A 56 -16.03 -2.16 -9.78
CA TYR A 56 -16.67 -2.49 -11.05
C TYR A 56 -18.18 -2.66 -10.89
N ARG A 57 -18.65 -3.21 -9.76
CA ARG A 57 -20.07 -3.26 -9.42
C ARG A 57 -20.65 -1.85 -9.25
N LEU A 58 -19.95 -0.98 -8.52
CA LEU A 58 -20.39 0.41 -8.31
C LEU A 58 -20.42 1.18 -9.64
N PHE A 59 -19.45 0.97 -10.52
CA PHE A 59 -19.47 1.55 -11.86
C PHE A 59 -20.61 0.98 -12.74
N SER A 60 -20.88 -0.31 -12.69
CA SER A 60 -21.99 -0.90 -13.46
C SER A 60 -23.34 -0.33 -13.02
N ASP A 61 -23.52 -0.10 -11.72
CA ASP A 61 -24.75 0.50 -11.17
C ASP A 61 -24.93 1.98 -11.58
N ILE A 62 -23.82 2.72 -11.67
CA ILE A 62 -23.84 4.14 -12.06
C ILE A 62 -23.91 4.29 -13.59
N THR A 63 -23.15 3.50 -14.34
CA THR A 63 -23.02 3.63 -15.80
C THR A 63 -24.15 2.93 -16.56
N GLY A 64 -24.88 2.01 -15.97
CA GLY A 64 -26.09 1.43 -16.55
C GLY A 64 -27.15 2.46 -16.92
N SER A 65 -27.00 3.70 -16.46
CA SER A 65 -27.87 4.85 -16.74
C SER A 65 -27.29 5.86 -17.75
N ILE A 66 -26.03 5.72 -18.18
CA ILE A 66 -25.34 6.74 -19.02
C ILE A 66 -24.90 6.10 -20.35
N PRO A 67 -25.51 6.47 -21.51
CA PRO A 67 -25.09 5.99 -22.82
C PRO A 67 -23.66 6.47 -23.15
N GLY A 68 -22.79 5.56 -23.51
CA GLY A 68 -21.40 5.86 -23.91
C GLY A 68 -20.33 5.40 -22.93
N LEU A 69 -20.67 4.95 -21.71
CA LEU A 69 -19.74 4.34 -20.76
C LEU A 69 -19.88 2.81 -20.66
N GLU A 70 -20.54 2.19 -21.62
CA GLU A 70 -20.79 0.73 -21.69
C GLU A 70 -19.50 -0.11 -21.64
N ALA A 71 -18.38 0.45 -22.11
CA ALA A 71 -17.07 -0.22 -22.07
C ALA A 71 -16.56 -0.51 -20.62
N PHE A 72 -17.09 0.18 -19.61
CA PHE A 72 -16.77 -0.05 -18.19
C PHE A 72 -17.76 -0.99 -17.49
N SER A 73 -18.86 -1.32 -18.15
CA SER A 73 -19.99 -2.11 -17.62
C SER A 73 -19.86 -3.62 -17.86
N THR A 74 -18.86 -4.10 -18.62
CA THR A 74 -18.76 -5.53 -18.94
C THR A 74 -18.23 -6.32 -17.76
N SER A 75 -19.08 -7.21 -17.24
CA SER A 75 -18.81 -8.22 -16.22
C SER A 75 -17.79 -9.30 -16.65
N ASP A 76 -17.35 -9.30 -17.89
CA ASP A 76 -16.44 -10.30 -18.48
C ASP A 76 -14.95 -9.92 -18.36
N PHE A 77 -14.62 -8.97 -17.50
CA PHE A 77 -13.21 -8.63 -17.25
C PHE A 77 -12.58 -9.70 -16.34
N ASN A 78 -11.86 -10.60 -16.95
CA ASN A 78 -11.06 -11.60 -16.25
C ASN A 78 -9.66 -11.61 -16.85
N VAL A 79 -8.67 -11.25 -16.03
CA VAL A 79 -7.29 -11.16 -16.45
C VAL A 79 -6.55 -12.40 -15.97
N GLU A 80 -6.05 -13.20 -16.92
CA GLU A 80 -5.13 -14.29 -16.59
C GLU A 80 -3.72 -13.75 -16.42
N ILE A 81 -3.15 -13.99 -15.24
CA ILE A 81 -1.77 -13.63 -14.94
C ILE A 81 -0.88 -14.81 -15.24
N ILE A 82 0.14 -14.56 -16.07
CA ILE A 82 1.11 -15.59 -16.47
C ILE A 82 2.42 -15.37 -15.71
N ASN A 83 2.97 -16.46 -15.20
CA ASN A 83 4.27 -16.43 -14.55
C ASN A 83 5.36 -16.97 -15.48
N TYR A 84 6.27 -16.10 -15.91
CA TYR A 84 7.40 -16.48 -16.77
C TYR A 84 8.66 -16.83 -15.97
N ASN A 85 8.77 -16.34 -14.73
CA ASN A 85 9.95 -16.54 -13.88
C ASN A 85 9.65 -17.50 -12.75
N LEU A 86 10.40 -18.58 -12.65
CA LEU A 86 10.26 -19.58 -11.57
C LEU A 86 10.35 -18.96 -10.17
N THR A 87 11.21 -17.96 -10.01
CA THR A 87 11.47 -17.30 -8.73
C THR A 87 10.49 -16.15 -8.43
N ALA A 88 9.69 -15.70 -9.41
CA ALA A 88 8.81 -14.54 -9.25
C ALA A 88 7.82 -14.73 -8.11
N GLN A 89 7.19 -15.88 -7.97
CA GLN A 89 6.24 -16.16 -6.90
C GLN A 89 6.88 -16.03 -5.51
N PHE A 90 8.12 -16.50 -5.34
CA PHE A 90 8.83 -16.41 -4.07
C PHE A 90 9.18 -14.95 -3.72
N PHE A 91 9.74 -14.21 -4.67
CA PHE A 91 10.06 -12.79 -4.45
C PHE A 91 8.79 -11.95 -4.24
N THR A 92 7.72 -12.22 -4.98
CA THR A 92 6.42 -11.60 -4.77
C THR A 92 5.90 -11.83 -3.35
N HIS A 93 5.99 -13.06 -2.86
CA HIS A 93 5.58 -13.40 -1.49
C HIS A 93 6.34 -12.56 -0.46
N ILE A 94 7.67 -12.45 -0.58
CA ILE A 94 8.51 -11.65 0.33
C ILE A 94 8.16 -10.15 0.22
N ASN A 95 8.12 -9.62 -1.00
CA ASN A 95 7.87 -8.20 -1.24
C ASN A 95 6.50 -7.77 -0.74
N LEU A 96 5.45 -8.56 -1.01
CA LEU A 96 4.10 -8.29 -0.52
C LEU A 96 4.01 -8.36 0.99
N SER A 97 4.64 -9.37 1.61
CA SER A 97 4.66 -9.50 3.06
C SER A 97 5.34 -8.31 3.72
N LEU A 98 6.44 -7.82 3.14
CA LEU A 98 7.13 -6.63 3.61
C LEU A 98 6.26 -5.37 3.42
N TRP A 99 5.64 -5.21 2.26
CA TRP A 99 4.80 -4.05 1.96
C TRP A 99 3.59 -3.98 2.89
N LEU A 100 2.87 -5.09 3.09
CA LEU A 100 1.76 -5.17 4.04
C LEU A 100 2.23 -4.91 5.47
N ALA A 101 3.42 -5.43 5.84
CA ALA A 101 4.01 -5.13 7.13
C ALA A 101 4.22 -3.61 7.33
N VAL A 102 4.74 -2.90 6.33
CA VAL A 102 4.92 -1.44 6.38
C VAL A 102 3.57 -0.73 6.52
N VAL A 103 2.58 -1.08 5.69
CA VAL A 103 1.25 -0.47 5.73
C VAL A 103 0.58 -0.65 7.10
N PHE A 104 0.54 -1.87 7.62
CA PHE A 104 -0.14 -2.14 8.88
C PHE A 104 0.66 -1.72 10.12
N ALA A 105 1.99 -1.75 10.05
CA ALA A 105 2.84 -1.24 11.11
C ALA A 105 2.92 0.30 11.13
N PHE A 106 2.49 1.00 10.07
CA PHE A 106 2.64 2.45 9.90
C PHE A 106 2.24 3.27 11.13
N PRO A 107 1.07 3.08 11.79
CA PRO A 107 0.72 3.83 12.99
C PRO A 107 1.67 3.55 14.16
N VAL A 108 2.15 2.32 14.29
CA VAL A 108 3.10 1.94 15.34
C VAL A 108 4.46 2.58 15.07
N LEU A 109 4.91 2.59 13.80
CA LEU A 109 6.15 3.24 13.39
C LEU A 109 6.09 4.75 13.64
N LEU A 110 4.99 5.40 13.28
CA LEU A 110 4.78 6.82 13.56
C LEU A 110 4.73 7.10 15.07
N TYR A 111 4.12 6.22 15.86
CA TYR A 111 4.11 6.37 17.32
C TYR A 111 5.52 6.25 17.92
N LEU A 112 6.34 5.31 17.45
CA LEU A 112 7.73 5.18 17.87
C LEU A 112 8.55 6.42 17.49
N LEU A 113 8.35 6.92 16.27
CA LEU A 113 8.97 8.15 15.80
C LEU A 113 8.52 9.34 16.62
N TRP A 114 7.22 9.44 16.94
CA TRP A 114 6.69 10.47 17.83
C TRP A 114 7.37 10.45 19.20
N THR A 115 7.56 9.27 19.78
CA THR A 115 8.23 9.12 21.09
C THR A 115 9.66 9.66 21.07
N PHE A 116 10.34 9.53 19.93
CA PHE A 116 11.69 10.06 19.72
C PHE A 116 11.69 11.59 19.50
N VAL A 117 10.75 12.11 18.73
CA VAL A 117 10.69 13.55 18.37
C VAL A 117 10.14 14.39 19.53
N ARG A 118 9.20 13.87 20.31
CA ARG A 118 8.52 14.59 21.39
C ARG A 118 9.46 15.31 22.39
N PRO A 119 10.55 14.72 22.89
CA PRO A 119 11.42 15.40 23.84
C PRO A 119 12.21 16.59 23.24
N ALA A 120 12.28 16.69 21.91
CA ALA A 120 12.93 17.80 21.20
C ALA A 120 11.99 19.00 20.91
N LEU A 121 10.67 18.84 21.15
CA LEU A 121 9.65 19.84 20.89
C LEU A 121 9.34 20.69 22.14
N TYR A 122 9.08 21.98 21.94
CA TYR A 122 8.56 22.85 23.00
C TYR A 122 7.13 22.46 23.38
N GLU A 123 6.75 22.66 24.64
CA GLU A 123 5.42 22.29 25.15
C GLU A 123 4.26 22.84 24.31
N LYS A 124 4.41 24.04 23.73
CA LYS A 124 3.42 24.67 22.84
C LYS A 124 3.24 23.95 21.51
N GLU A 125 4.26 23.25 21.04
CA GLU A 125 4.31 22.58 19.73
C GLU A 125 3.85 21.12 19.83
N VAL A 126 3.97 20.49 20.99
CA VAL A 126 3.61 19.08 21.22
C VAL A 126 2.17 18.77 20.79
N ARG A 127 1.22 19.66 21.07
CA ARG A 127 -0.18 19.45 20.72
C ARG A 127 -0.40 19.47 19.19
N GLY A 128 0.18 20.46 18.51
CA GLY A 128 0.08 20.58 17.05
C GLY A 128 0.73 19.39 16.34
N ALA A 129 1.95 19.03 16.75
CA ALA A 129 2.66 17.91 16.18
C ALA A 129 1.93 16.58 16.41
N ARG A 130 1.35 16.32 17.59
CA ARG A 130 0.53 15.12 17.83
C ARG A 130 -0.64 15.01 16.87
N ILE A 131 -1.34 16.14 16.62
CA ILE A 131 -2.46 16.18 15.67
C ILE A 131 -1.95 15.89 14.25
N ALA A 132 -0.80 16.47 13.85
CA ALA A 132 -0.20 16.23 12.54
C ALA A 132 0.16 14.75 12.33
N PHE A 133 0.75 14.08 13.32
CA PHE A 133 1.05 12.64 13.26
C PHE A 133 -0.24 11.79 13.15
N ALA A 134 -1.28 12.14 13.91
CA ALA A 134 -2.56 11.43 13.85
C ALA A 134 -3.26 11.63 12.49
N LEU A 135 -3.32 12.87 12.00
CA LEU A 135 -3.88 13.17 10.67
C LEU A 135 -3.08 12.52 9.55
N GLY A 136 -1.73 12.55 9.62
CA GLY A 136 -0.88 11.87 8.67
C GLY A 136 -1.15 10.36 8.60
N THR A 137 -1.40 9.71 9.74
CA THR A 137 -1.80 8.30 9.76
C THR A 137 -3.13 8.07 9.03
N VAL A 138 -4.14 8.90 9.30
CA VAL A 138 -5.44 8.79 8.65
C VAL A 138 -5.34 9.05 7.15
N MET A 139 -4.60 10.09 6.74
CA MET A 139 -4.39 10.43 5.33
C MET A 139 -3.63 9.32 4.60
N PHE A 140 -2.61 8.74 5.21
CA PHE A 140 -1.90 7.60 4.65
C PHE A 140 -2.84 6.42 4.33
N TYR A 141 -3.70 6.04 5.27
CA TYR A 141 -4.65 4.95 5.02
C TYR A 141 -5.73 5.31 4.00
N LEU A 142 -6.17 6.58 3.97
CA LEU A 142 -7.05 7.05 2.90
C LEU A 142 -6.37 6.96 1.54
N GLY A 143 -5.08 7.36 1.45
CA GLY A 143 -4.29 7.25 0.24
C GLY A 143 -4.15 5.79 -0.24
N VAL A 144 -3.79 4.88 0.67
CA VAL A 144 -3.72 3.44 0.36
C VAL A 144 -5.09 2.90 -0.10
N ALA A 145 -6.18 3.29 0.56
CA ALA A 145 -7.52 2.86 0.18
C ALA A 145 -7.91 3.39 -1.21
N VAL A 146 -7.66 4.66 -1.50
CA VAL A 146 -7.89 5.26 -2.83
C VAL A 146 -7.01 4.56 -3.88
N GLY A 147 -5.75 4.28 -3.56
CA GLY A 147 -4.84 3.53 -4.43
C GLY A 147 -5.39 2.16 -4.79
N TYR A 148 -5.80 1.39 -3.79
CA TYR A 148 -6.27 0.03 -3.96
C TYR A 148 -7.67 -0.06 -4.60
N PHE A 149 -8.62 0.74 -4.14
CA PHE A 149 -10.01 0.61 -4.59
C PHE A 149 -10.30 1.38 -5.88
N LEU A 150 -9.54 2.42 -6.22
CA LEU A 150 -9.87 3.32 -7.31
C LEU A 150 -8.75 3.38 -8.35
N VAL A 151 -7.55 3.81 -7.97
CA VAL A 151 -6.48 4.09 -8.93
C VAL A 151 -5.97 2.83 -9.60
N PHE A 152 -5.67 1.81 -8.82
CA PHE A 152 -5.11 0.56 -9.33
C PHE A 152 -6.08 -0.18 -10.28
N PRO A 153 -7.36 -0.44 -9.96
CA PRO A 153 -8.28 -1.13 -10.85
C PRO A 153 -8.54 -0.37 -12.16
N ILE A 154 -8.67 0.96 -12.09
CA ILE A 154 -8.87 1.79 -13.29
C ILE A 154 -7.63 1.71 -14.19
N THR A 155 -6.44 1.84 -13.61
CA THR A 155 -5.17 1.78 -14.35
C THR A 155 -4.99 0.41 -15.00
N MET A 156 -5.24 -0.67 -14.26
CA MET A 156 -5.14 -2.03 -14.79
C MET A 156 -6.11 -2.28 -15.92
N ARG A 157 -7.37 -1.87 -15.78
CA ARG A 157 -8.37 -2.01 -16.82
C ARG A 157 -7.99 -1.22 -18.07
N PHE A 158 -7.53 0.01 -17.91
CA PHE A 158 -7.08 0.83 -19.03
C PHE A 158 -5.89 0.19 -19.76
N LEU A 159 -4.83 -0.21 -19.03
CA LEU A 159 -3.63 -0.79 -19.63
C LEU A 159 -3.92 -2.13 -20.34
N PHE A 160 -4.79 -2.93 -19.76
CA PHE A 160 -5.15 -4.23 -20.36
C PHE A 160 -6.02 -4.09 -21.62
N THR A 161 -6.92 -3.10 -21.61
CA THR A 161 -7.81 -2.84 -22.77
C THR A 161 -7.11 -2.07 -23.89
N TYR A 162 -6.04 -1.30 -23.54
CA TYR A 162 -5.32 -0.50 -24.51
C TYR A 162 -4.48 -1.39 -25.46
N GLN A 163 -4.80 -1.37 -26.74
CA GLN A 163 -4.06 -2.07 -27.80
C GLN A 163 -3.57 -1.08 -28.84
N LEU A 164 -2.26 -1.05 -29.06
CA LEU A 164 -1.66 -0.26 -30.13
C LEU A 164 -1.85 -0.90 -31.51
N SER A 165 -1.88 -2.23 -31.56
CA SER A 165 -2.03 -3.02 -32.79
C SER A 165 -2.82 -4.30 -32.49
N SER A 166 -3.67 -4.71 -33.42
CA SER A 166 -4.46 -5.96 -33.34
C SER A 166 -3.60 -7.24 -33.39
N THR A 167 -2.32 -7.11 -33.78
CA THR A 167 -1.37 -8.22 -33.81
C THR A 167 -0.67 -8.46 -32.47
N ILE A 168 -0.82 -7.54 -31.51
CA ILE A 168 -0.21 -7.66 -30.17
C ILE A 168 -1.27 -8.17 -29.20
N HIS A 169 -1.06 -9.35 -28.64
CA HIS A 169 -1.90 -9.88 -27.57
C HIS A 169 -1.32 -9.45 -26.20
N ASN A 170 -2.09 -8.67 -25.45
CA ASN A 170 -1.70 -8.25 -24.11
C ASN A 170 -1.75 -9.46 -23.17
N GLN A 171 -0.59 -9.86 -22.65
CA GLN A 171 -0.46 -10.85 -21.58
C GLN A 171 0.14 -10.20 -20.36
N LEU A 172 -0.49 -10.37 -19.21
CA LEU A 172 -0.01 -9.76 -17.96
C LEU A 172 0.88 -10.73 -17.21
N SER A 173 2.13 -10.36 -17.00
CA SER A 173 3.04 -11.12 -16.15
C SER A 173 2.82 -10.81 -14.67
N LEU A 174 3.06 -11.80 -13.80
CA LEU A 174 3.00 -11.64 -12.34
C LEU A 174 3.90 -10.49 -11.86
N ASP A 175 5.13 -10.39 -12.38
CA ASP A 175 6.07 -9.33 -12.01
C ASP A 175 5.49 -7.94 -12.35
N SER A 176 4.99 -7.75 -13.58
CA SER A 176 4.42 -6.45 -14.00
C SER A 176 3.18 -6.08 -13.19
N TYR A 177 2.33 -7.06 -12.87
CA TYR A 177 1.16 -6.83 -12.02
C TYR A 177 1.58 -6.34 -10.63
N MET A 178 2.54 -7.02 -10.01
CA MET A 178 3.02 -6.70 -8.68
C MET A 178 3.74 -5.36 -8.61
N ASP A 179 4.59 -5.04 -9.58
CA ASP A 179 5.29 -3.77 -9.64
C ASP A 179 4.29 -2.60 -9.72
N ASN A 180 3.29 -2.70 -10.59
CA ASN A 180 2.23 -1.69 -10.69
C ASN A 180 1.40 -1.60 -9.40
N PHE A 181 1.02 -2.75 -8.83
CA PHE A 181 0.24 -2.81 -7.60
C PHE A 181 0.97 -2.12 -6.44
N LEU A 182 2.22 -2.50 -6.21
CA LEU A 182 3.03 -1.95 -5.12
C LEU A 182 3.33 -0.47 -5.34
N MET A 183 3.74 -0.10 -6.56
CA MET A 183 4.09 1.29 -6.89
C MET A 183 2.89 2.22 -6.72
N LEU A 184 1.73 1.90 -7.31
CA LEU A 184 0.56 2.77 -7.24
C LEU A 184 0.04 2.93 -5.81
N ASN A 185 -0.07 1.83 -5.06
CA ASN A 185 -0.55 1.89 -3.68
C ASN A 185 0.41 2.64 -2.76
N LEU A 186 1.72 2.43 -2.91
CA LEU A 186 2.74 3.12 -2.11
C LEU A 186 2.76 4.62 -2.42
N VAL A 187 2.75 4.98 -3.70
CA VAL A 187 2.74 6.40 -4.12
C VAL A 187 1.48 7.09 -3.61
N MET A 188 0.30 6.47 -3.75
CA MET A 188 -0.95 7.05 -3.24
C MET A 188 -0.96 7.19 -1.72
N GLY A 189 -0.43 6.21 -0.98
CA GLY A 189 -0.30 6.31 0.47
C GLY A 189 0.65 7.43 0.93
N LEU A 190 1.72 7.69 0.17
CA LEU A 190 2.70 8.73 0.52
C LEU A 190 2.27 10.14 0.08
N VAL A 191 1.49 10.26 -1.00
CA VAL A 191 1.04 11.55 -1.54
C VAL A 191 -0.10 12.14 -0.72
N PHE A 192 -0.94 11.31 -0.14
CA PHE A 192 -2.02 11.74 0.77
C PHE A 192 -1.51 11.99 2.17
#